data_c197d06ae7c3df8c464e489e8bcd68d0
#
_entry.id   c197d06ae7c3df8c464e489e8bcd68d0
#
_cell.length_a   1.000
_cell.length_b   1.000
_cell.length_c   1.000
_cell.angle_alpha   90.00
_cell.angle_beta   90.00
_cell.angle_gamma   90.00
#
_symmetry.space_group_name_H-M   'P 1'
#
loop_
_entity.id
_entity.type
_entity.pdbx_description
1 polymer ?
#
loop_
_entity_poly.entity_id
_entity_poly.type
_entity_poly.pdbx_seq_one_letter_code
_entity_poly.pdbx_strand_id
1 'polypeptide(L)'
;MAARKNASRLPKPMTRVQIESFFSILSERITPESELIWKTPLDLTIAVVLSAQCTDKAVNKATGPLFRECREPADYLALGEEQVRQRIRSIGLYRNKARAIIGICEAVRDRFAGSIPDNREDLQSMPGIGRKTANVILNVVFGQATLAVDTHIFRVANRIGLARAATPEAVEQALLKKIPPTYLRDAHHYLILHGRYTCKARKPLCADCAVYEFCNSPAKRDQ
;
A
#
# COMPACT_ATOMS: atom_id res chain seq x y z
N MET A 1 -27.03 -34.23 6.58
CA MET A 1 -26.41 -34.28 5.23
C MET A 1 -26.90 -33.09 4.42
N ALA A 2 -26.20 -31.96 4.42
CA ALA A 2 -26.35 -30.89 3.42
C ALA A 2 -25.31 -29.75 3.68
N ALA A 3 -24.04 -30.10 3.66
CA ALA A 3 -22.94 -29.10 3.74
C ALA A 3 -21.91 -29.41 2.62
N ARG A 4 -22.33 -29.40 1.39
CA ARG A 4 -21.41 -29.46 0.24
C ARG A 4 -21.97 -28.63 -0.91
N LYS A 5 -21.09 -27.72 -1.44
CA LYS A 5 -21.17 -27.00 -2.70
C LYS A 5 -21.53 -25.50 -2.58
N ASN A 6 -20.67 -24.74 -1.91
CA ASN A 6 -20.33 -23.42 -2.46
C ASN A 6 -18.86 -23.49 -2.93
N ALA A 7 -18.61 -24.26 -3.99
CA ALA A 7 -17.44 -24.06 -4.83
C ALA A 7 -17.56 -22.62 -5.34
N SER A 8 -16.67 -21.76 -4.88
CA SER A 8 -16.68 -20.33 -5.16
C SER A 8 -16.72 -20.12 -6.67
N ARG A 9 -17.88 -19.78 -7.21
CA ARG A 9 -17.97 -19.30 -8.58
C ARG A 9 -17.04 -18.09 -8.63
N LEU A 10 -16.06 -18.13 -9.51
CA LEU A 10 -15.21 -16.97 -9.75
C LEU A 10 -16.10 -15.80 -10.20
N PRO A 11 -15.83 -14.57 -9.72
CA PRO A 11 -16.60 -13.42 -10.13
C PRO A 11 -16.52 -13.23 -11.65
N LYS A 12 -17.60 -12.76 -12.28
CA LYS A 12 -17.53 -12.32 -13.68
C LYS A 12 -16.55 -11.14 -13.77
N PRO A 13 -15.75 -11.03 -14.86
CA PRO A 13 -14.96 -9.83 -15.07
C PRO A 13 -15.85 -8.58 -15.12
N MET A 14 -15.41 -7.49 -14.50
CA MET A 14 -16.07 -6.19 -14.65
C MET A 14 -15.90 -5.66 -16.06
N THR A 15 -16.98 -5.10 -16.60
CA THR A 15 -16.96 -4.37 -17.88
C THR A 15 -16.22 -3.03 -17.70
N ARG A 16 -15.82 -2.39 -18.81
CA ARG A 16 -15.19 -1.06 -18.78
C ARG A 16 -16.11 -0.02 -18.12
N VAL A 17 -17.40 -0.04 -18.42
CA VAL A 17 -18.40 0.86 -17.82
C VAL A 17 -18.50 0.64 -16.31
N GLN A 18 -18.54 -0.62 -15.86
CA GLN A 18 -18.54 -0.92 -14.42
C GLN A 18 -17.29 -0.43 -13.72
N ILE A 19 -16.11 -0.57 -14.34
CA ILE A 19 -14.84 -0.09 -13.79
C ILE A 19 -14.85 1.44 -13.68
N GLU A 20 -15.27 2.13 -14.70
CA GLU A 20 -15.41 3.59 -14.71
C GLU A 20 -16.31 4.07 -13.56
N SER A 21 -17.52 3.54 -13.47
CA SER A 21 -18.50 3.89 -12.42
C SER A 21 -17.97 3.54 -11.02
N PHE A 22 -17.29 2.40 -10.87
CA PHE A 22 -16.69 1.97 -9.62
C PHE A 22 -15.65 2.99 -9.12
N PHE A 23 -14.73 3.42 -9.97
CA PHE A 23 -13.70 4.39 -9.57
C PHE A 23 -14.25 5.81 -9.44
N SER A 24 -15.22 6.22 -10.25
CA SER A 24 -15.92 7.50 -10.11
C SER A 24 -16.52 7.64 -8.71
N ILE A 25 -17.29 6.65 -8.27
CA ILE A 25 -17.92 6.66 -6.94
C ILE A 25 -16.88 6.63 -5.81
N LEU A 26 -15.82 5.83 -5.96
CA LEU A 26 -14.77 5.81 -4.93
C LEU A 26 -14.02 7.15 -4.85
N SER A 27 -13.79 7.83 -5.97
CA SER A 27 -13.12 9.13 -6.00
C SER A 27 -13.92 10.25 -5.33
N GLU A 28 -15.25 10.15 -5.32
CA GLU A 28 -16.13 11.09 -4.62
C GLU A 28 -16.20 10.85 -3.10
N ARG A 29 -15.86 9.63 -2.65
CA ARG A 29 -16.09 9.20 -1.26
C ARG A 29 -14.82 8.94 -0.46
N ILE A 30 -13.70 8.80 -1.13
CA ILE A 30 -12.41 8.46 -0.49
C ILE A 30 -11.39 9.53 -0.84
N THR A 31 -10.89 10.20 0.20
CA THR A 31 -9.71 11.06 0.06
C THR A 31 -8.48 10.16 -0.11
N PRO A 32 -7.73 10.28 -1.22
CA PRO A 32 -6.62 9.37 -1.54
C PRO A 32 -5.33 9.76 -0.81
N GLU A 33 -5.35 9.66 0.52
CA GLU A 33 -4.22 10.04 1.37
C GLU A 33 -3.62 8.84 2.09
N SER A 34 -2.32 8.91 2.35
CA SER A 34 -1.62 7.93 3.17
C SER A 34 -1.99 8.12 4.64
N GLU A 35 -2.27 7.03 5.36
CA GLU A 35 -2.47 7.04 6.81
C GLU A 35 -1.15 7.14 7.59
N LEU A 36 0.01 6.97 6.92
CA LEU A 36 1.33 7.22 7.49
C LEU A 36 1.60 8.73 7.58
N ILE A 37 2.13 9.17 8.73
CA ILE A 37 2.50 10.58 8.97
C ILE A 37 3.94 10.78 8.55
N TRP A 38 4.16 11.72 7.63
CA TRP A 38 5.47 12.05 7.08
C TRP A 38 5.54 13.53 6.67
N LYS A 39 6.74 14.08 6.52
CA LYS A 39 7.00 15.44 6.05
C LYS A 39 7.97 15.48 4.87
N THR A 40 8.89 14.53 4.82
CA THR A 40 9.91 14.43 3.78
C THR A 40 9.82 13.10 3.03
N PRO A 41 10.34 13.00 1.80
CA PRO A 41 10.47 11.71 1.10
C PRO A 41 11.19 10.63 1.92
N LEU A 42 12.19 11.02 2.71
CA LEU A 42 12.91 10.11 3.61
C LEU A 42 11.99 9.59 4.72
N ASP A 43 11.20 10.47 5.35
CA ASP A 43 10.24 10.07 6.38
C ASP A 43 9.27 9.01 5.84
N LEU A 44 8.67 9.27 4.66
CA LEU A 44 7.75 8.30 4.05
C LEU A 44 8.45 6.98 3.74
N THR A 45 9.64 7.03 3.16
CA THR A 45 10.42 5.83 2.83
C THR A 45 10.64 4.97 4.09
N ILE A 46 11.09 5.58 5.17
CA ILE A 46 11.29 4.91 6.46
C ILE A 46 9.96 4.38 7.01
N ALA A 47 8.90 5.20 7.01
CA ALA A 47 7.59 4.79 7.52
C ALA A 47 7.04 3.58 6.75
N VAL A 48 7.16 3.54 5.42
CA VAL A 48 6.72 2.42 4.58
C VAL A 48 7.53 1.16 4.86
N VAL A 49 8.85 1.25 5.04
CA VAL A 49 9.69 0.10 5.45
C VAL A 49 9.26 -0.41 6.83
N LEU A 50 8.96 0.49 7.76
CA LEU A 50 8.49 0.13 9.10
C LEU A 50 7.07 -0.47 9.10
N SER A 51 6.22 -0.14 8.11
CA SER A 51 4.85 -0.65 8.03
C SER A 51 4.74 -2.13 7.64
N ALA A 52 5.82 -2.76 7.17
CA ALA A 52 5.83 -4.19 6.89
C ALA A 52 5.44 -5.00 8.14
N GLN A 53 4.30 -5.73 8.08
CA GLN A 53 3.72 -6.49 9.19
C GLN A 53 3.45 -5.65 10.46
N CYS A 54 3.13 -4.37 10.29
CA CYS A 54 2.81 -3.46 11.38
C CYS A 54 1.63 -2.56 10.97
N THR A 55 0.86 -2.07 11.95
CA THR A 55 -0.22 -1.11 11.69
C THR A 55 0.33 0.30 11.51
N ASP A 56 -0.29 1.11 10.66
CA ASP A 56 0.10 2.49 10.43
C ASP A 56 0.10 3.31 11.75
N LYS A 57 -0.88 3.06 12.63
CA LYS A 57 -0.94 3.66 13.97
C LYS A 57 0.30 3.35 14.83
N ALA A 58 0.78 2.11 14.81
CA ALA A 58 1.99 1.73 15.56
C ALA A 58 3.25 2.34 14.93
N VAL A 59 3.32 2.41 13.59
CA VAL A 59 4.41 3.09 12.88
C VAL A 59 4.42 4.56 13.25
N ASN A 60 3.31 5.28 13.12
CA ASN A 60 3.21 6.70 13.43
C ASN A 60 3.62 7.02 14.89
N LYS A 61 3.25 6.14 15.83
CA LYS A 61 3.67 6.27 17.24
C LYS A 61 5.18 6.16 17.40
N ALA A 62 5.82 5.23 16.70
CA ALA A 62 7.26 5.02 16.79
C ALA A 62 8.06 6.09 16.03
N THR A 63 7.57 6.51 14.86
CA THR A 63 8.28 7.48 14.00
C THR A 63 8.13 8.92 14.46
N GLY A 64 7.06 9.26 15.16
CA GLY A 64 6.81 10.64 15.58
C GLY A 64 7.98 11.28 16.38
N PRO A 65 8.52 10.64 17.41
CA PRO A 65 9.76 11.11 18.08
C PRO A 65 10.99 11.07 17.16
N LEU A 66 11.16 9.97 16.42
CA LEU A 66 12.32 9.76 15.54
C LEU A 66 12.43 10.83 14.45
N PHE A 67 11.33 11.16 13.78
CA PHE A 67 11.29 12.18 12.72
C PHE A 67 11.44 13.63 13.24
N ARG A 68 11.30 13.86 14.54
CA ARG A 68 11.67 15.14 15.16
C ARG A 68 13.15 15.26 15.42
N GLU A 69 13.78 14.14 15.76
CA GLU A 69 15.21 14.06 16.08
C GLU A 69 16.07 13.98 14.81
N CYS A 70 15.65 13.16 13.84
CA CYS A 70 16.39 12.94 12.59
C CYS A 70 15.61 13.55 11.41
N ARG A 71 16.23 14.49 10.68
CA ARG A 71 15.65 15.23 9.55
C ARG A 71 16.24 14.82 8.21
N GLU A 72 17.48 14.42 8.20
CA GLU A 72 18.24 14.05 7.02
C GLU A 72 19.03 12.74 7.25
N PRO A 73 19.56 12.11 6.19
CA PRO A 73 20.30 10.85 6.32
C PRO A 73 21.47 10.92 7.33
N ALA A 74 22.16 12.07 7.39
CA ALA A 74 23.30 12.26 8.30
C ALA A 74 22.92 12.11 9.78
N ASP A 75 21.72 12.56 10.17
CA ASP A 75 21.23 12.43 11.55
C ASP A 75 21.06 10.97 11.96
N TYR A 76 20.46 10.15 11.06
CA TYR A 76 20.30 8.72 11.30
C TYR A 76 21.65 7.99 11.41
N LEU A 77 22.61 8.38 10.57
CA LEU A 77 23.95 7.80 10.58
C LEU A 77 24.73 8.20 11.84
N ALA A 78 24.59 9.45 12.28
CA ALA A 78 25.18 9.92 13.54
C ALA A 78 24.56 9.24 14.76
N LEU A 79 23.23 8.97 14.71
CA LEU A 79 22.52 8.27 15.76
C LEU A 79 22.96 6.80 15.85
N GLY A 80 23.24 6.16 14.72
CA GLY A 80 23.69 4.78 14.60
C GLY A 80 22.59 3.73 14.76
N GLU A 81 22.86 2.51 14.27
CA GLU A 81 21.89 1.39 14.23
C GLU A 81 21.30 1.07 15.60
N GLU A 82 22.13 1.04 16.64
CA GLU A 82 21.70 0.66 17.99
C GLU A 82 20.65 1.64 18.55
N GLN A 83 20.87 2.93 18.37
CA GLN A 83 19.94 3.96 18.85
C GLN A 83 18.65 3.99 18.03
N VAL A 84 18.74 3.81 16.70
CA VAL A 84 17.55 3.64 15.85
C VAL A 84 16.76 2.40 16.31
N ARG A 85 17.41 1.29 16.53
CA ARG A 85 16.81 0.04 17.02
C ARG A 85 16.03 0.24 18.32
N GLN A 86 16.58 0.98 19.26
CA GLN A 86 15.90 1.27 20.53
C GLN A 86 14.62 2.11 20.33
N ARG A 87 14.65 3.11 19.45
CA ARG A 87 13.51 3.99 19.18
C ARG A 87 12.36 3.27 18.49
N ILE A 88 12.66 2.28 17.66
CA ILE A 88 11.63 1.50 16.94
C ILE A 88 11.36 0.14 17.58
N ARG A 89 11.78 -0.10 18.83
CA ARG A 89 11.68 -1.41 19.52
C ARG A 89 10.25 -1.96 19.60
N SER A 90 9.24 -1.09 19.56
CA SER A 90 7.84 -1.49 19.55
C SER A 90 7.36 -2.04 18.20
N ILE A 91 8.16 -1.92 17.13
CA ILE A 91 7.85 -2.36 15.78
C ILE A 91 8.31 -3.82 15.58
N GLY A 92 7.46 -4.66 15.01
CA GLY A 92 7.84 -6.02 14.65
C GLY A 92 9.06 -6.05 13.72
N LEU A 93 9.96 -7.02 13.90
CA LEU A 93 11.22 -7.14 13.13
C LEU A 93 12.16 -5.92 13.26
N TYR A 94 12.05 -5.17 14.34
CA TYR A 94 12.74 -3.89 14.55
C TYR A 94 14.26 -3.94 14.31
N ARG A 95 14.93 -5.07 14.59
CA ARG A 95 16.38 -5.23 14.36
C ARG A 95 16.73 -5.15 12.87
N ASN A 96 16.02 -5.91 12.03
CA ASN A 96 16.24 -5.90 10.58
C ASN A 96 15.82 -4.55 9.98
N LYS A 97 14.75 -3.95 10.52
CA LYS A 97 14.27 -2.64 10.09
C LYS A 97 15.22 -1.52 10.46
N ALA A 98 15.85 -1.54 11.64
CA ALA A 98 16.88 -0.57 12.00
C ALA A 98 18.08 -0.65 11.05
N ARG A 99 18.56 -1.85 10.76
CA ARG A 99 19.64 -2.05 9.77
C ARG A 99 19.24 -1.53 8.39
N ALA A 100 18.00 -1.80 7.96
CA ALA A 100 17.50 -1.29 6.68
C ALA A 100 17.46 0.24 6.66
N ILE A 101 17.00 0.91 7.72
CA ILE A 101 17.00 2.38 7.82
C ILE A 101 18.41 2.94 7.67
N ILE A 102 19.38 2.40 8.39
CA ILE A 102 20.78 2.86 8.27
C ILE A 102 21.29 2.65 6.85
N GLY A 103 21.10 1.46 6.26
CA GLY A 103 21.53 1.20 4.88
C GLY A 103 20.82 2.05 3.81
N ILE A 104 19.56 2.44 4.05
CA ILE A 104 18.86 3.43 3.20
C ILE A 104 19.56 4.79 3.32
N CYS A 105 19.85 5.25 4.54
CA CYS A 105 20.52 6.53 4.76
C CYS A 105 21.94 6.57 4.14
N GLU A 106 22.70 5.47 4.25
CA GLU A 106 23.98 5.32 3.55
C GLU A 106 23.82 5.43 2.04
N ALA A 107 22.90 4.66 1.45
CA ALA A 107 22.66 4.69 0.01
C ALA A 107 22.21 6.08 -0.48
N VAL A 108 21.31 6.74 0.26
CA VAL A 108 20.83 8.08 -0.08
C VAL A 108 21.99 9.09 -0.04
N ARG A 109 22.84 9.04 0.97
CA ARG A 109 24.04 9.90 1.07
C ARG A 109 25.04 9.62 -0.05
N ASP A 110 25.41 8.37 -0.26
CA ASP A 110 26.58 8.00 -1.06
C ASP A 110 26.29 7.84 -2.56
N ARG A 111 25.04 7.49 -2.92
CA ARG A 111 24.67 7.13 -4.29
C ARG A 111 23.65 8.06 -4.90
N PHE A 112 22.84 8.74 -4.10
CA PHE A 112 21.68 9.51 -4.55
C PHE A 112 21.73 11.00 -4.13
N ALA A 113 22.91 11.52 -3.84
CA ALA A 113 23.15 12.94 -3.51
C ALA A 113 22.21 13.50 -2.45
N GLY A 114 21.89 12.72 -1.42
CA GLY A 114 21.02 13.10 -0.32
C GLY A 114 19.52 13.04 -0.57
N SER A 115 19.08 12.60 -1.76
CA SER A 115 17.66 12.55 -2.15
C SER A 115 17.17 11.12 -2.37
N ILE A 116 15.90 10.85 -2.06
CA ILE A 116 15.26 9.58 -2.42
C ILE A 116 15.09 9.52 -3.93
N PRO A 117 15.53 8.44 -4.61
CA PRO A 117 15.39 8.31 -6.05
C PRO A 117 13.92 8.10 -6.46
N ASP A 118 13.57 8.57 -7.66
CA ASP A 118 12.23 8.58 -8.23
C ASP A 118 11.96 7.45 -9.24
N ASN A 119 12.80 6.44 -9.24
CA ASN A 119 12.65 5.26 -10.10
C ASN A 119 12.71 3.96 -9.28
N ARG A 120 12.08 2.91 -9.84
CA ARG A 120 11.91 1.64 -9.12
C ARG A 120 13.21 0.88 -8.94
N GLU A 121 14.10 0.92 -9.91
CA GLU A 121 15.36 0.17 -9.89
C GLU A 121 16.25 0.64 -8.75
N ASP A 122 16.48 1.93 -8.66
CA ASP A 122 17.27 2.54 -7.59
C ASP A 122 16.62 2.35 -6.23
N LEU A 123 15.30 2.54 -6.11
CA LEU A 123 14.59 2.26 -4.87
C LEU A 123 14.78 0.81 -4.41
N GLN A 124 14.65 -0.16 -5.30
CA GLN A 124 14.81 -1.58 -4.97
C GLN A 124 16.27 -1.98 -4.69
N SER A 125 17.23 -1.17 -5.09
CA SER A 125 18.65 -1.38 -4.77
C SER A 125 18.98 -1.07 -3.31
N MET A 126 18.09 -0.39 -2.59
CA MET A 126 18.25 -0.05 -1.18
C MET A 126 17.72 -1.17 -0.27
N PRO A 127 18.35 -1.42 0.89
CA PRO A 127 17.96 -2.51 1.78
C PRO A 127 16.54 -2.32 2.33
N GLY A 128 15.76 -3.41 2.36
CA GLY A 128 14.40 -3.41 2.88
C GLY A 128 13.34 -2.84 1.93
N ILE A 129 13.72 -2.39 0.74
CA ILE A 129 12.79 -1.87 -0.28
C ILE A 129 12.59 -2.91 -1.38
N GLY A 130 11.48 -3.64 -1.29
CA GLY A 130 11.01 -4.51 -2.35
C GLY A 130 10.08 -3.78 -3.33
N ARG A 131 9.61 -4.49 -4.38
CA ARG A 131 8.71 -3.96 -5.41
C ARG A 131 7.50 -3.21 -4.84
N LYS A 132 6.84 -3.80 -3.83
CA LYS A 132 5.66 -3.19 -3.21
C LYS A 132 6.02 -1.86 -2.54
N THR A 133 7.08 -1.83 -1.74
CA THR A 133 7.56 -0.62 -1.04
C THR A 133 7.94 0.46 -2.04
N ALA A 134 8.69 0.12 -3.09
CA ALA A 134 9.04 1.03 -4.15
C ALA A 134 7.80 1.64 -4.83
N ASN A 135 6.78 0.83 -5.15
CA ASN A 135 5.53 1.31 -5.74
C ASN A 135 4.79 2.29 -4.82
N VAL A 136 4.77 2.07 -3.49
CA VAL A 136 4.17 3.03 -2.54
C VAL A 136 4.94 4.34 -2.56
N ILE A 137 6.27 4.30 -2.49
CA ILE A 137 7.11 5.51 -2.51
C ILE A 137 6.89 6.29 -3.80
N LEU A 138 6.96 5.63 -4.96
CA LEU A 138 6.76 6.26 -6.28
C LEU A 138 5.37 6.90 -6.39
N ASN A 139 4.35 6.25 -5.87
CA ASN A 139 3.00 6.78 -5.91
C ASN A 139 2.83 7.99 -4.97
N VAL A 140 3.17 7.83 -3.70
CA VAL A 140 2.85 8.82 -2.66
C VAL A 140 3.78 10.03 -2.70
N VAL A 141 5.10 9.82 -2.90
CA VAL A 141 6.09 10.91 -2.94
C VAL A 141 6.11 11.60 -4.30
N PHE A 142 6.18 10.79 -5.36
CA PHE A 142 6.45 11.30 -6.70
C PHE A 142 5.21 11.38 -7.59
N GLY A 143 4.02 11.01 -7.08
CA GLY A 143 2.76 11.09 -7.82
C GLY A 143 2.70 10.16 -9.04
N GLN A 144 3.58 9.15 -9.12
CA GLN A 144 3.59 8.22 -10.23
C GLN A 144 2.41 7.25 -10.14
N ALA A 145 1.83 6.91 -11.29
CA ALA A 145 0.70 5.99 -11.40
C ALA A 145 1.14 4.53 -11.19
N THR A 146 1.61 4.20 -9.98
CA THR A 146 2.00 2.85 -9.56
C THR A 146 0.97 2.25 -8.61
N LEU A 147 0.89 0.92 -8.58
CA LEU A 147 -0.01 0.17 -7.70
C LEU A 147 0.79 -0.80 -6.82
N ALA A 148 0.77 -0.56 -5.53
CA ALA A 148 1.38 -1.45 -4.55
C ALA A 148 0.33 -2.47 -4.09
N VAL A 149 0.20 -3.59 -4.79
CA VAL A 149 -0.81 -4.61 -4.47
C VAL A 149 -0.49 -5.29 -3.15
N ASP A 150 -1.26 -4.95 -2.13
CA ASP A 150 -1.24 -5.57 -0.82
C ASP A 150 -2.36 -6.62 -0.68
N THR A 151 -2.50 -7.22 0.50
CA THR A 151 -3.55 -8.21 0.78
C THR A 151 -4.97 -7.64 0.64
N HIS A 152 -5.17 -6.34 0.87
CA HIS A 152 -6.46 -5.67 0.69
C HIS A 152 -6.79 -5.50 -0.79
N ILE A 153 -5.87 -4.91 -1.55
CA ILE A 153 -6.04 -4.70 -3.00
C ILE A 153 -6.16 -6.04 -3.72
N PHE A 154 -5.29 -7.02 -3.40
CA PHE A 154 -5.35 -8.35 -3.97
C PHE A 154 -6.72 -9.01 -3.77
N ARG A 155 -7.23 -8.95 -2.54
CA ARG A 155 -8.55 -9.49 -2.19
C ARG A 155 -9.67 -8.76 -2.92
N VAL A 156 -9.69 -7.43 -2.89
CA VAL A 156 -10.73 -6.62 -3.52
C VAL A 156 -10.76 -6.91 -5.01
N ALA A 157 -9.64 -6.76 -5.70
CA ALA A 157 -9.54 -6.95 -7.15
C ALA A 157 -10.05 -8.32 -7.60
N ASN A 158 -9.63 -9.40 -6.92
CA ASN A 158 -10.07 -10.75 -7.22
C ASN A 158 -11.53 -10.98 -6.83
N ARG A 159 -12.00 -10.44 -5.69
CA ARG A 159 -13.36 -10.65 -5.19
C ARG A 159 -14.43 -10.02 -6.05
N ILE A 160 -14.21 -8.80 -6.53
CA ILE A 160 -15.22 -8.05 -7.29
C ILE A 160 -15.15 -8.27 -8.80
N GLY A 161 -14.14 -8.98 -9.31
CA GLY A 161 -13.93 -9.24 -10.73
C GLY A 161 -13.19 -8.12 -11.48
N LEU A 162 -12.58 -7.18 -10.75
CA LEU A 162 -11.76 -6.10 -11.33
C LEU A 162 -10.48 -6.65 -11.96
N ALA A 163 -9.75 -7.53 -11.24
CA ALA A 163 -8.63 -8.28 -11.79
C ALA A 163 -8.65 -9.69 -11.18
N ARG A 164 -8.41 -10.70 -12.03
CA ARG A 164 -8.40 -12.11 -11.62
C ARG A 164 -7.03 -12.68 -11.90
N ALA A 165 -6.22 -12.80 -10.85
CA ALA A 165 -4.87 -13.34 -10.97
C ALA A 165 -4.42 -13.98 -9.64
N ALA A 166 -3.46 -14.91 -9.74
CA ALA A 166 -3.00 -15.70 -8.60
C ALA A 166 -1.89 -15.00 -7.80
N THR A 167 -1.19 -14.03 -8.37
CA THR A 167 -0.09 -13.32 -7.70
C THR A 167 -0.34 -11.81 -7.63
N PRO A 168 0.22 -11.12 -6.64
CA PRO A 168 0.13 -9.67 -6.54
C PRO A 168 0.64 -8.94 -7.78
N GLU A 169 1.73 -9.42 -8.38
CA GLU A 169 2.33 -8.83 -9.58
C GLU A 169 1.40 -8.96 -10.79
N ALA A 170 0.76 -10.12 -10.95
CA ALA A 170 -0.20 -10.32 -12.03
C ALA A 170 -1.47 -9.47 -11.82
N VAL A 171 -1.91 -9.27 -10.57
CA VAL A 171 -3.00 -8.33 -10.24
C VAL A 171 -2.56 -6.90 -10.56
N GLU A 172 -1.36 -6.47 -10.17
CA GLU A 172 -0.81 -5.15 -10.50
C GLU A 172 -0.87 -4.89 -12.01
N GLN A 173 -0.33 -5.82 -12.82
CA GLN A 173 -0.31 -5.68 -14.27
C GLN A 173 -1.72 -5.63 -14.88
N ALA A 174 -2.65 -6.42 -14.35
CA ALA A 174 -4.04 -6.40 -14.81
C ALA A 174 -4.75 -5.09 -14.45
N LEU A 175 -4.50 -4.55 -13.26
CA LEU A 175 -5.08 -3.29 -12.79
C LEU A 175 -4.56 -2.10 -13.60
N LEU A 176 -3.25 -2.02 -13.83
CA LEU A 176 -2.61 -0.96 -14.64
C LEU A 176 -3.19 -0.87 -16.07
N LYS A 177 -3.63 -2.01 -16.63
CA LYS A 177 -4.25 -2.06 -17.97
C LYS A 177 -5.74 -1.71 -17.97
N LYS A 178 -6.44 -1.89 -16.86
CA LYS A 178 -7.91 -1.80 -16.80
C LYS A 178 -8.42 -0.51 -16.19
N ILE A 179 -7.68 0.05 -15.23
CA ILE A 179 -8.08 1.27 -14.53
C ILE A 179 -7.95 2.44 -15.49
N PRO A 180 -9.00 3.27 -15.63
CA PRO A 180 -8.93 4.46 -16.47
C PRO A 180 -7.80 5.39 -16.01
N PRO A 181 -7.05 6.03 -16.93
CA PRO A 181 -5.92 6.91 -16.59
C PRO A 181 -6.26 8.00 -15.58
N THR A 182 -7.48 8.53 -15.64
CA THR A 182 -8.01 9.55 -14.72
C THR A 182 -7.92 9.15 -13.26
N TYR A 183 -8.10 7.85 -12.94
CA TYR A 183 -8.11 7.35 -11.57
C TYR A 183 -6.82 6.63 -11.19
N LEU A 184 -5.93 6.35 -12.16
CA LEU A 184 -4.82 5.42 -11.98
C LEU A 184 -3.85 5.86 -10.89
N ARG A 185 -3.58 7.18 -10.80
CA ARG A 185 -2.70 7.75 -9.77
C ARG A 185 -3.20 7.43 -8.36
N ASP A 186 -4.48 7.60 -8.12
CA ASP A 186 -5.08 7.50 -6.79
C ASP A 186 -5.71 6.12 -6.52
N ALA A 187 -5.72 5.23 -7.53
CA ALA A 187 -6.33 3.90 -7.48
C ALA A 187 -5.79 3.03 -6.34
N HIS A 188 -4.50 3.19 -5.98
CA HIS A 188 -3.91 2.52 -4.84
C HIS A 188 -4.69 2.83 -3.55
N HIS A 189 -4.93 4.11 -3.27
CA HIS A 189 -5.62 4.56 -2.07
C HIS A 189 -7.11 4.18 -2.10
N TYR A 190 -7.79 4.35 -3.22
CA TYR A 190 -9.19 3.94 -3.36
C TYR A 190 -9.39 2.46 -3.04
N LEU A 191 -8.54 1.59 -3.60
CA LEU A 191 -8.66 0.15 -3.43
C LEU A 191 -8.24 -0.31 -2.02
N ILE A 192 -7.17 0.24 -1.45
CA ILE A 192 -6.70 -0.17 -0.11
C ILE A 192 -7.68 0.28 0.97
N LEU A 193 -8.16 1.53 0.93
CA LEU A 193 -9.10 2.07 1.92
C LEU A 193 -10.48 1.38 1.79
N HIS A 194 -10.98 1.17 0.56
CA HIS A 194 -12.18 0.36 0.35
C HIS A 194 -12.01 -1.05 0.91
N GLY A 195 -10.85 -1.67 0.72
CA GLY A 195 -10.54 -3.00 1.26
C GLY A 195 -10.42 -3.04 2.78
N ARG A 196 -9.89 -1.99 3.41
CA ARG A 196 -9.74 -1.90 4.87
C ARG A 196 -11.09 -1.68 5.56
N TYR A 197 -11.90 -0.79 5.06
CA TYR A 197 -13.05 -0.27 5.79
C TYR A 197 -14.39 -0.84 5.33
N THR A 198 -14.56 -1.15 4.04
CA THR A 198 -15.83 -1.63 3.47
C THR A 198 -15.76 -3.10 3.04
N CYS A 199 -14.93 -3.43 2.06
CA CYS A 199 -14.83 -4.78 1.51
C CYS A 199 -13.89 -5.67 2.34
N LYS A 200 -14.19 -5.82 3.63
CA LYS A 200 -13.37 -6.56 4.62
C LYS A 200 -13.21 -8.03 4.26
N ALA A 201 -12.13 -8.67 4.76
CA ALA A 201 -11.87 -10.09 4.52
C ALA A 201 -13.00 -10.97 5.07
N ARG A 202 -13.35 -10.74 6.33
CA ARG A 202 -14.49 -11.36 7.01
C ARG A 202 -15.60 -10.34 7.15
N LYS A 203 -16.85 -10.71 6.87
CA LYS A 203 -18.04 -9.87 7.02
C LYS A 203 -17.89 -8.51 6.29
N PRO A 204 -17.78 -8.51 4.94
CA PRO A 204 -17.77 -7.26 4.19
C PRO A 204 -19.07 -6.50 4.43
N LEU A 205 -18.99 -5.17 4.48
CA LEU A 205 -20.13 -4.29 4.72
C LEU A 205 -20.86 -4.02 3.39
N CYS A 206 -21.51 -5.05 2.83
CA CYS A 206 -22.15 -4.95 1.52
C CYS A 206 -23.37 -4.02 1.53
N ALA A 207 -24.13 -3.96 2.63
CA ALA A 207 -25.29 -3.09 2.77
C ALA A 207 -24.92 -1.60 2.66
N ASP A 208 -23.74 -1.21 3.20
CA ASP A 208 -23.25 0.17 3.20
C ASP A 208 -22.26 0.43 2.05
N CYS A 209 -22.12 -0.51 1.10
CA CYS A 209 -21.12 -0.41 0.05
C CYS A 209 -21.58 0.48 -1.09
N ALA A 210 -21.00 1.67 -1.24
CA ALA A 210 -21.34 2.62 -2.28
C ALA A 210 -21.21 2.08 -3.72
N VAL A 211 -20.33 1.09 -3.93
CA VAL A 211 -20.07 0.45 -5.23
C VAL A 211 -20.74 -0.92 -5.36
N TYR A 212 -21.75 -1.19 -4.51
CA TYR A 212 -22.46 -2.46 -4.48
C TYR A 212 -23.00 -2.88 -5.85
N GLU A 213 -23.63 -1.98 -6.58
CA GLU A 213 -24.25 -2.25 -7.88
C GLU A 213 -23.25 -2.76 -8.94
N PHE A 214 -22.01 -2.30 -8.86
CA PHE A 214 -20.95 -2.67 -9.82
C PHE A 214 -20.13 -3.88 -9.38
N CYS A 215 -20.44 -4.45 -8.20
CA CYS A 215 -19.70 -5.58 -7.65
C CYS A 215 -20.16 -6.90 -8.27
N ASN A 216 -19.25 -7.63 -8.91
CA ASN A 216 -19.52 -8.96 -9.49
C ASN A 216 -19.18 -10.12 -8.56
N SER A 217 -19.01 -9.87 -7.26
CA SER A 217 -18.69 -10.91 -6.28
C SER A 217 -19.84 -11.92 -6.16
N PRO A 218 -19.58 -13.23 -6.29
CA PRO A 218 -20.61 -14.25 -6.02
C PRO A 218 -20.93 -14.39 -4.53
N ALA A 219 -20.08 -13.81 -3.65
CA ALA A 219 -20.30 -13.73 -2.21
C ALA A 219 -20.93 -12.39 -1.79
N LYS A 220 -21.41 -11.60 -2.73
CA LYS A 220 -22.20 -10.38 -2.52
C LYS A 220 -23.40 -10.74 -1.64
N ARG A 221 -23.55 -10.07 -0.50
CA ARG A 221 -24.67 -10.27 0.39
C ARG A 221 -25.76 -9.29 0.00
N ASP A 222 -26.97 -9.80 -0.17
CA ASP A 222 -28.12 -8.94 -0.39
C ASP A 222 -28.30 -7.96 0.77
N GLN A 223 -28.76 -6.75 0.44
CA GLN A 223 -29.07 -5.68 1.39
C GLN A 223 -30.30 -6.02 2.20
#